data_f3188e1fb6477972a4f9ed7abd121bd8
#
_entry.id   f3188e1fb6477972a4f9ed7abd121bd8
#
_cell.length_a   1.000
_cell.length_b   1.000
_cell.length_c   1.000
_cell.angle_alpha   90.00
_cell.angle_beta   90.00
_cell.angle_gamma   90.00
#
_symmetry.space_group_name_H-M   'P 1'
#
loop_
_entity.id
_entity.type
_entity.pdbx_description
1 polymer ?
#
loop_
_entity_poly.entity_id
_entity_poly.type
_entity_poly.pdbx_seq_one_letter_code
_entity_poly.pdbx_strand_id
1 'polypeptide(L)'
;SRSLPSSPVDVASSLARLGAGLSKQAATVPGLAREIYKVSQKAKKDENYVSIFQAPDTVLNQTVTGSRRFAAQSYSLSRLKVIAKAFGCTVNTVVLSMCGHALREYMISQNALPDEPLIAMVPMSLRQDDSAGGNQIGMILANLGTHICDPANRLRVVHDSVQEAKERFSQMSPEEILNFTALTMAPTGLNLLTGLAPKWRAFNVVISNVPGPKE
;
A
#
# COMPACT_ATOMS: atom_id res chain seq x y z
N SER A 1 20.22 4.45 -22.46
CA SER A 1 21.31 4.12 -21.52
C SER A 1 21.69 5.38 -20.76
N ARG A 2 21.32 5.51 -19.49
CA ARG A 2 21.83 6.56 -18.61
C ARG A 2 23.12 6.03 -18.01
N SER A 3 24.24 6.65 -18.33
CA SER A 3 25.54 6.39 -17.74
C SER A 3 25.52 6.74 -16.25
N LEU A 4 26.05 5.85 -15.41
CA LEU A 4 26.31 6.11 -14.01
C LEU A 4 27.33 7.29 -13.87
N PRO A 5 27.19 8.15 -12.85
CA PRO A 5 28.10 9.26 -12.63
C PRO A 5 29.52 8.72 -12.36
N SER A 6 30.49 9.14 -13.16
CA SER A 6 31.86 8.62 -13.19
C SER A 6 32.89 9.52 -12.50
N SER A 7 32.48 10.61 -11.82
CA SER A 7 33.41 11.48 -11.12
C SER A 7 32.93 11.89 -9.71
N PRO A 8 33.84 12.14 -8.75
CA PRO A 8 33.51 12.64 -7.41
C PRO A 8 32.73 13.97 -7.43
N VAL A 9 32.90 14.78 -8.48
CA VAL A 9 32.21 16.06 -8.66
C VAL A 9 30.72 15.84 -9.02
N ASP A 10 30.41 14.80 -9.80
CA ASP A 10 29.04 14.43 -10.18
C ASP A 10 28.27 13.85 -8.99
N VAL A 11 28.96 13.12 -8.12
CA VAL A 11 28.37 12.62 -6.88
C VAL A 11 28.08 13.78 -5.92
N ALA A 12 29.02 14.73 -5.76
CA ALA A 12 28.84 15.91 -4.90
C ALA A 12 27.72 16.83 -5.41
N SER A 13 27.59 17.02 -6.74
CA SER A 13 26.51 17.82 -7.33
C SER A 13 25.15 17.12 -7.22
N SER A 14 25.12 15.79 -7.29
CA SER A 14 23.90 14.99 -7.09
C SER A 14 23.47 15.00 -5.61
N LEU A 15 24.42 14.93 -4.70
CA LEU A 15 24.15 15.07 -3.25
C LEU A 15 23.71 16.48 -2.88
N ALA A 16 24.29 17.53 -3.51
CA ALA A 16 23.84 18.91 -3.31
C ALA A 16 22.42 19.16 -3.84
N ARG A 17 22.04 18.55 -4.97
CA ARG A 17 20.67 18.60 -5.49
C ARG A 17 19.68 17.84 -4.60
N LEU A 18 20.09 16.68 -4.06
CA LEU A 18 19.31 15.95 -3.06
C LEU A 18 19.20 16.75 -1.75
N GLY A 19 20.29 17.40 -1.31
CA GLY A 19 20.28 18.27 -0.14
C GLY A 19 19.40 19.51 -0.32
N ALA A 20 19.39 20.13 -1.50
CA ALA A 20 18.50 21.25 -1.83
C ALA A 20 17.02 20.80 -1.93
N GLY A 21 16.77 19.58 -2.40
CA GLY A 21 15.43 18.95 -2.34
C GLY A 21 14.98 18.68 -0.90
N LEU A 22 15.89 18.18 -0.06
CA LEU A 22 15.65 17.92 1.35
C LEU A 22 15.48 19.23 2.18
N SER A 23 16.16 20.33 1.83
CA SER A 23 15.98 21.62 2.52
C SER A 23 14.63 22.28 2.18
N LYS A 24 14.11 22.09 0.96
CA LYS A 24 12.71 22.46 0.63
C LYS A 24 11.71 21.57 1.36
N GLN A 25 12.03 20.30 1.59
CA GLN A 25 11.19 19.36 2.37
C GLN A 25 11.37 19.56 3.89
N ALA A 26 12.49 20.09 4.38
CA ALA A 26 12.65 20.45 5.79
C ALA A 26 11.66 21.55 6.24
N ALA A 27 11.22 22.40 5.34
CA ALA A 27 10.10 23.33 5.60
C ALA A 27 8.75 22.62 5.76
N THR A 28 8.62 21.35 5.32
CA THR A 28 7.42 20.51 5.48
C THR A 28 7.44 19.62 6.72
N VAL A 29 8.53 19.60 7.50
CA VAL A 29 8.65 18.80 8.73
C VAL A 29 7.51 19.09 9.74
N PRO A 30 7.09 20.36 9.99
CA PRO A 30 5.93 20.63 10.84
C PRO A 30 4.62 20.06 10.28
N GLY A 31 4.44 20.07 8.95
CA GLY A 31 3.30 19.47 8.26
C GLY A 31 3.29 17.94 8.39
N LEU A 32 4.45 17.31 8.23
CA LEU A 32 4.60 15.87 8.37
C LEU A 32 4.32 15.39 9.81
N ALA A 33 4.84 16.09 10.81
CA ALA A 33 4.58 15.79 12.21
C ALA A 33 3.08 15.93 12.55
N ARG A 34 2.41 16.95 11.99
CA ARG A 34 0.97 17.16 12.13
C ARG A 34 0.17 16.03 11.47
N GLU A 35 0.58 15.57 10.29
CA GLU A 35 -0.06 14.42 9.61
C GLU A 35 0.15 13.11 10.38
N ILE A 36 1.34 12.83 10.87
CA ILE A 36 1.61 11.67 11.74
C ILE A 36 0.70 11.71 12.98
N TYR A 37 0.54 12.88 13.61
CA TYR A 37 -0.33 13.04 14.76
C TYR A 37 -1.80 12.81 14.40
N LYS A 38 -2.30 13.36 13.28
CA LYS A 38 -3.67 13.11 12.79
C LYS A 38 -3.90 11.62 12.50
N VAL A 39 -2.95 10.97 11.82
CA VAL A 39 -2.96 9.53 11.52
C VAL A 39 -3.07 8.72 12.82
N SER A 40 -2.26 9.04 13.84
CA SER A 40 -2.28 8.34 15.11
C SER A 40 -3.57 8.53 15.91
N GLN A 41 -4.18 9.70 15.83
CA GLN A 41 -5.47 10.00 16.49
C GLN A 41 -6.64 9.31 15.79
N LYS A 42 -6.65 9.24 14.45
CA LYS A 42 -7.68 8.51 13.69
C LYS A 42 -7.59 7.00 13.94
N ALA A 43 -6.39 6.44 13.95
CA ALA A 43 -6.17 5.02 14.22
C ALA A 43 -6.69 4.57 15.61
N LYS A 44 -6.85 5.50 16.55
CA LYS A 44 -7.44 5.21 17.88
C LYS A 44 -8.97 5.28 17.91
N LYS A 45 -9.58 5.92 16.91
CA LYS A 45 -11.03 6.22 16.90
C LYS A 45 -11.81 5.34 15.92
N ASP A 46 -11.17 4.77 14.93
CA ASP A 46 -11.80 4.01 13.86
C ASP A 46 -11.08 2.67 13.66
N GLU A 47 -11.76 1.58 13.98
CA GLU A 47 -11.23 0.21 13.86
C GLU A 47 -10.96 -0.19 12.40
N ASN A 48 -11.61 0.46 11.44
CA ASN A 48 -11.42 0.21 10.01
C ASN A 48 -10.26 1.01 9.41
N TYR A 49 -9.75 2.01 10.17
CA TYR A 49 -8.65 2.84 9.73
C TYR A 49 -7.33 2.08 9.75
N VAL A 50 -6.69 1.94 8.58
CA VAL A 50 -5.35 1.34 8.47
C VAL A 50 -4.28 2.42 8.59
N SER A 51 -3.51 2.32 9.68
CA SER A 51 -2.35 3.18 9.93
C SER A 51 -1.12 2.70 9.15
N ILE A 52 -0.26 3.66 8.75
CA ILE A 52 1.05 3.37 8.15
C ILE A 52 2.03 2.66 9.12
N PHE A 53 1.67 2.47 10.39
CA PHE A 53 2.48 1.82 11.43
C PHE A 53 1.93 0.44 11.83
N GLN A 54 0.92 -0.06 11.12
CA GLN A 54 0.15 -1.22 11.54
C GLN A 54 0.63 -2.53 10.90
N ALA A 55 1.42 -2.47 9.83
CA ALA A 55 1.87 -3.68 9.14
C ALA A 55 2.83 -4.49 10.03
N PRO A 56 2.51 -5.77 10.35
CA PRO A 56 3.37 -6.63 11.16
C PRO A 56 4.66 -6.99 10.43
N ASP A 57 5.69 -7.37 11.17
CA ASP A 57 6.89 -7.98 10.58
C ASP A 57 6.60 -9.45 10.24
N THR A 58 6.93 -9.85 9.01
CA THR A 58 6.59 -11.19 8.49
C THR A 58 7.70 -11.75 7.59
N VAL A 59 7.60 -13.05 7.29
CA VAL A 59 8.48 -13.74 6.34
C VAL A 59 8.44 -13.14 4.92
N LEU A 60 7.41 -12.38 4.57
CA LEU A 60 7.32 -11.68 3.28
C LEU A 60 8.23 -10.45 3.20
N ASN A 61 8.65 -9.93 4.33
CA ASN A 61 9.38 -8.66 4.43
C ASN A 61 10.88 -8.85 4.69
N GLN A 62 11.43 -9.96 4.23
CA GLN A 62 12.86 -10.25 4.31
C GLN A 62 13.66 -9.57 3.19
N THR A 63 14.99 -9.58 3.33
CA THR A 63 15.88 -9.11 2.27
C THR A 63 15.65 -9.89 0.98
N VAL A 64 15.35 -9.17 -0.11
CA VAL A 64 15.09 -9.77 -1.42
C VAL A 64 16.39 -10.19 -2.11
N THR A 65 16.38 -11.36 -2.75
CA THR A 65 17.46 -11.85 -3.59
C THR A 65 17.18 -11.62 -5.08
N GLY A 66 18.06 -12.04 -5.96
CA GLY A 66 17.83 -12.03 -7.41
C GLY A 66 16.79 -13.04 -7.90
N SER A 67 16.43 -14.02 -7.07
CA SER A 67 15.45 -15.06 -7.45
C SER A 67 14.05 -14.49 -7.60
N ARG A 68 13.36 -14.89 -8.66
CA ARG A 68 11.97 -14.54 -8.94
C ARG A 68 11.18 -15.79 -9.28
N ARG A 69 9.94 -15.86 -8.82
CA ARG A 69 8.97 -16.90 -9.18
C ARG A 69 7.72 -16.24 -9.71
N PHE A 70 7.11 -16.88 -10.69
CA PHE A 70 5.83 -16.47 -11.26
C PHE A 70 4.84 -17.63 -11.18
N ALA A 71 3.61 -17.31 -10.83
CA ALA A 71 2.47 -18.22 -10.90
C ALA A 71 1.26 -17.47 -11.45
N ALA A 72 0.42 -18.14 -12.21
CA ALA A 72 -0.80 -17.59 -12.77
C ALA A 72 -1.96 -18.55 -12.53
N GLN A 73 -3.14 -18.00 -12.22
CA GLN A 73 -4.38 -18.73 -12.03
C GLN A 73 -5.53 -17.93 -12.62
N SER A 74 -6.42 -18.60 -13.33
CA SER A 74 -7.62 -17.98 -13.89
C SER A 74 -8.85 -18.27 -13.01
N TYR A 75 -9.66 -17.25 -12.81
CA TYR A 75 -10.92 -17.34 -12.07
C TYR A 75 -12.07 -16.80 -12.91
N SER A 76 -13.24 -17.44 -12.81
CA SER A 76 -14.45 -16.99 -13.51
C SER A 76 -14.91 -15.63 -12.97
N LEU A 77 -14.90 -14.61 -13.82
CA LEU A 77 -15.35 -13.27 -13.46
C LEU A 77 -16.85 -13.25 -13.07
N SER A 78 -17.68 -14.11 -13.68
CA SER A 78 -19.10 -14.23 -13.34
C SER A 78 -19.28 -14.71 -11.89
N ARG A 79 -18.48 -15.68 -11.44
CA ARG A 79 -18.51 -16.14 -10.03
C ARG A 79 -18.10 -15.04 -9.07
N LEU A 80 -17.06 -14.28 -9.40
CA LEU A 80 -16.62 -13.14 -8.56
C LEU A 80 -17.70 -12.05 -8.48
N LYS A 81 -18.40 -11.77 -9.58
CA LYS A 81 -19.54 -10.83 -9.60
C LYS A 81 -20.71 -11.29 -8.73
N VAL A 82 -20.99 -12.59 -8.69
CA VAL A 82 -22.06 -13.16 -7.81
C VAL A 82 -21.70 -12.91 -6.34
N ILE A 83 -20.46 -13.19 -5.94
CA ILE A 83 -19.99 -12.95 -4.58
C ILE A 83 -20.05 -11.45 -4.25
N ALA A 84 -19.51 -10.60 -5.14
CA ALA A 84 -19.52 -9.16 -4.96
C ALA A 84 -20.96 -8.62 -4.75
N LYS A 85 -21.92 -9.09 -5.55
CA LYS A 85 -23.33 -8.72 -5.42
C LYS A 85 -23.94 -9.20 -4.09
N ALA A 86 -23.64 -10.43 -3.68
CA ALA A 86 -24.17 -11.01 -2.44
C ALA A 86 -23.70 -10.26 -1.19
N PHE A 87 -22.48 -9.70 -1.22
CA PHE A 87 -21.90 -8.94 -0.11
C PHE A 87 -21.98 -7.41 -0.28
N GLY A 88 -22.63 -6.92 -1.34
CA GLY A 88 -22.73 -5.48 -1.60
C GLY A 88 -21.38 -4.78 -1.83
N CYS A 89 -20.37 -5.53 -2.32
CA CYS A 89 -19.03 -5.03 -2.49
C CYS A 89 -18.56 -5.05 -3.97
N THR A 90 -17.35 -4.57 -4.25
CA THR A 90 -16.78 -4.59 -5.59
C THR A 90 -16.03 -5.90 -5.87
N VAL A 91 -15.86 -6.24 -7.15
CA VAL A 91 -15.00 -7.38 -7.57
C VAL A 91 -13.57 -7.20 -7.04
N ASN A 92 -13.06 -5.96 -7.00
CA ASN A 92 -11.75 -5.69 -6.43
C ASN A 92 -11.65 -6.10 -4.95
N THR A 93 -12.69 -5.82 -4.16
CA THR A 93 -12.76 -6.24 -2.75
C THR A 93 -12.75 -7.76 -2.62
N VAL A 94 -13.46 -8.47 -3.49
CA VAL A 94 -13.45 -9.94 -3.52
C VAL A 94 -12.05 -10.46 -3.83
N VAL A 95 -11.37 -9.90 -4.84
CA VAL A 95 -9.99 -10.26 -5.19
C VAL A 95 -9.02 -10.01 -4.02
N LEU A 96 -9.12 -8.87 -3.35
CA LEU A 96 -8.31 -8.58 -2.16
C LEU A 96 -8.53 -9.60 -1.04
N SER A 97 -9.79 -9.97 -0.79
CA SER A 97 -10.13 -10.99 0.21
C SER A 97 -9.59 -12.38 -0.17
N MET A 98 -9.62 -12.74 -1.46
CA MET A 98 -9.02 -13.98 -1.97
C MET A 98 -7.49 -13.98 -1.76
N CYS A 99 -6.83 -12.87 -2.07
CA CYS A 99 -5.40 -12.70 -1.80
C CYS A 99 -5.10 -12.81 -0.29
N GLY A 100 -5.93 -12.19 0.55
CA GLY A 100 -5.83 -12.29 2.01
C GLY A 100 -5.95 -13.73 2.49
N HIS A 101 -6.86 -14.51 1.91
CA HIS A 101 -6.98 -15.94 2.24
C HIS A 101 -5.74 -16.73 1.82
N ALA A 102 -5.28 -16.56 0.59
CA ALA A 102 -4.10 -17.26 0.10
C ALA A 102 -2.85 -16.96 0.92
N LEU A 103 -2.67 -15.69 1.31
CA LEU A 103 -1.58 -15.26 2.19
C LEU A 103 -1.72 -15.87 3.59
N ARG A 104 -2.94 -15.90 4.15
CA ARG A 104 -3.20 -16.56 5.42
C ARG A 104 -2.78 -18.04 5.39
N GLU A 105 -3.25 -18.80 4.39
CA GLU A 105 -2.91 -20.22 4.26
C GLU A 105 -1.40 -20.44 4.09
N TYR A 106 -0.75 -19.57 3.32
CA TYR A 106 0.70 -19.59 3.19
C TYR A 106 1.39 -19.35 4.53
N MET A 107 0.99 -18.33 5.29
CA MET A 107 1.58 -18.04 6.60
C MET A 107 1.36 -19.17 7.61
N ILE A 108 0.19 -19.80 7.60
CA ILE A 108 -0.10 -20.98 8.43
C ILE A 108 0.86 -22.12 8.05
N SER A 109 1.05 -22.39 6.75
CA SER A 109 1.96 -23.45 6.30
C SER A 109 3.42 -23.21 6.69
N GLN A 110 3.78 -21.97 6.96
CA GLN A 110 5.12 -21.58 7.43
C GLN A 110 5.21 -21.45 8.96
N ASN A 111 4.14 -21.74 9.72
CA ASN A 111 4.03 -21.47 11.16
C ASN A 111 4.38 -20.00 11.51
N ALA A 112 3.99 -19.05 10.66
CA ALA A 112 4.39 -17.65 10.71
C ALA A 112 3.21 -16.68 10.56
N LEU A 113 1.96 -17.13 10.81
CA LEU A 113 0.80 -16.25 10.77
C LEU A 113 0.86 -15.29 11.96
N PRO A 114 0.93 -13.97 11.73
CA PRO A 114 0.87 -12.99 12.81
C PRO A 114 -0.56 -12.87 13.38
N ASP A 115 -0.66 -12.39 14.61
CA ASP A 115 -1.94 -12.08 15.24
C ASP A 115 -2.59 -10.83 14.61
N GLU A 116 -1.77 -9.89 14.12
CA GLU A 116 -2.23 -8.72 13.40
C GLU A 116 -2.47 -9.03 11.92
N PRO A 117 -3.38 -8.27 11.26
CA PRO A 117 -3.64 -8.44 9.83
C PRO A 117 -2.46 -8.00 8.96
N LEU A 118 -2.24 -8.70 7.86
CA LEU A 118 -1.38 -8.20 6.79
C LEU A 118 -2.02 -6.98 6.14
N ILE A 119 -1.20 -5.99 5.83
CA ILE A 119 -1.60 -4.76 5.16
C ILE A 119 -1.14 -4.81 3.71
N ALA A 120 -2.07 -4.57 2.79
CA ALA A 120 -1.77 -4.39 1.38
C ALA A 120 -1.71 -2.92 1.01
N MET A 121 -0.74 -2.55 0.17
CA MET A 121 -0.77 -1.31 -0.58
C MET A 121 -1.48 -1.58 -1.92
N VAL A 122 -2.55 -0.83 -2.18
CA VAL A 122 -3.41 -1.00 -3.35
C VAL A 122 -3.40 0.28 -4.18
N PRO A 123 -2.86 0.25 -5.41
CA PRO A 123 -2.98 1.37 -6.34
C PRO A 123 -4.45 1.60 -6.71
N MET A 124 -4.88 2.86 -6.70
CA MET A 124 -6.23 3.27 -7.04
C MET A 124 -6.19 4.48 -7.97
N SER A 125 -7.03 4.49 -9.02
CA SER A 125 -7.20 5.67 -9.85
C SER A 125 -7.97 6.74 -9.07
N LEU A 126 -7.43 7.95 -9.04
CA LEU A 126 -8.05 9.13 -8.43
C LEU A 126 -8.82 9.97 -9.47
N ARG A 127 -8.93 9.49 -10.71
CA ARG A 127 -9.65 10.19 -11.77
C ARG A 127 -11.13 10.29 -11.42
N GLN A 128 -11.64 11.50 -11.38
CA GLN A 128 -13.08 11.79 -11.33
C GLN A 128 -13.66 11.96 -12.74
N ASP A 129 -12.83 12.33 -13.75
CA ASP A 129 -13.23 12.51 -15.14
C ASP A 129 -12.15 12.00 -16.09
N ASP A 130 -12.57 11.47 -17.25
CA ASP A 130 -11.70 11.01 -18.34
C ASP A 130 -10.98 12.16 -19.09
N SER A 131 -11.28 13.42 -18.77
CA SER A 131 -10.79 14.62 -19.47
C SER A 131 -9.47 15.18 -18.93
N ALA A 132 -9.03 14.81 -17.73
CA ALA A 132 -7.79 15.30 -17.14
C ALA A 132 -6.60 14.43 -17.57
N GLY A 133 -5.74 14.97 -18.44
CA GLY A 133 -4.48 14.34 -18.83
C GLY A 133 -3.55 14.17 -17.62
N GLY A 134 -2.96 12.98 -17.49
CA GLY A 134 -2.01 12.63 -16.44
C GLY A 134 -2.43 11.39 -15.63
N ASN A 135 -1.46 10.60 -15.18
CA ASN A 135 -1.68 9.45 -14.31
C ASN A 135 -1.85 9.93 -12.87
N GLN A 136 -3.09 10.14 -12.41
CA GLN A 136 -3.40 10.39 -11.00
C GLN A 136 -3.69 9.04 -10.33
N ILE A 137 -2.66 8.43 -9.74
CA ILE A 137 -2.76 7.18 -8.99
C ILE A 137 -2.49 7.49 -7.52
N GLY A 138 -3.46 7.20 -6.67
CA GLY A 138 -3.28 7.17 -5.22
C GLY A 138 -2.94 5.77 -4.74
N MET A 139 -2.29 5.68 -3.58
CA MET A 139 -1.97 4.41 -2.93
C MET A 139 -2.75 4.32 -1.62
N ILE A 140 -3.72 3.43 -1.54
CA ILE A 140 -4.43 3.16 -0.29
C ILE A 140 -3.81 1.96 0.44
N LEU A 141 -3.95 1.97 1.76
CA LEU A 141 -3.63 0.82 2.61
C LEU A 141 -4.93 0.09 2.93
N ALA A 142 -4.92 -1.23 2.77
CA ALA A 142 -6.07 -2.09 3.03
C ALA A 142 -5.71 -3.24 3.97
N ASN A 143 -6.54 -3.44 4.98
CA ASN A 143 -6.48 -4.59 5.87
C ASN A 143 -6.97 -5.83 5.11
N LEU A 144 -6.13 -6.87 5.02
CA LEU A 144 -6.46 -8.11 4.31
C LEU A 144 -7.21 -9.13 5.17
N GLY A 145 -7.47 -8.84 6.45
CA GLY A 145 -8.20 -9.72 7.35
C GLY A 145 -7.53 -11.09 7.56
N THR A 146 -6.22 -11.20 7.40
CA THR A 146 -5.50 -12.48 7.44
C THR A 146 -5.58 -13.18 8.78
N HIS A 147 -5.78 -12.46 9.87
CA HIS A 147 -6.01 -13.00 11.22
C HIS A 147 -7.39 -13.67 11.39
N ILE A 148 -8.37 -13.33 10.50
CA ILE A 148 -9.74 -13.82 10.56
C ILE A 148 -9.87 -15.15 9.84
N CYS A 149 -10.35 -16.18 10.53
CA CYS A 149 -10.54 -17.52 9.96
C CYS A 149 -11.75 -17.56 9.00
N ASP A 150 -12.89 -16.99 9.41
CA ASP A 150 -14.14 -17.03 8.65
C ASP A 150 -14.05 -16.18 7.36
N PRO A 151 -14.29 -16.78 6.17
CA PRO A 151 -14.15 -16.05 4.90
C PRO A 151 -15.13 -14.90 4.72
N ALA A 152 -16.37 -15.03 5.24
CA ALA A 152 -17.39 -14.00 5.10
C ALA A 152 -17.07 -12.79 5.96
N ASN A 153 -16.62 -12.99 7.19
CA ASN A 153 -16.18 -11.92 8.08
C ASN A 153 -14.90 -11.26 7.54
N ARG A 154 -13.97 -12.04 7.01
CA ARG A 154 -12.76 -11.50 6.34
C ARG A 154 -13.15 -10.58 5.18
N LEU A 155 -14.08 -11.01 4.31
CA LEU A 155 -14.54 -10.18 3.19
C LEU A 155 -15.15 -8.86 3.65
N ARG A 156 -15.92 -8.86 4.77
CA ARG A 156 -16.49 -7.64 5.34
C ARG A 156 -15.40 -6.70 5.84
N VAL A 157 -14.43 -7.20 6.60
CA VAL A 157 -13.30 -6.40 7.10
C VAL A 157 -12.49 -5.79 5.95
N VAL A 158 -12.21 -6.57 4.90
CA VAL A 158 -11.54 -6.04 3.69
C VAL A 158 -12.40 -4.95 3.03
N HIS A 159 -13.72 -5.16 2.94
CA HIS A 159 -14.66 -4.20 2.36
C HIS A 159 -14.63 -2.89 3.13
N ASP A 160 -14.83 -2.95 4.44
CA ASP A 160 -14.92 -1.78 5.32
C ASP A 160 -13.62 -0.98 5.32
N SER A 161 -12.47 -1.68 5.39
CA SER A 161 -11.15 -1.06 5.28
C SER A 161 -10.92 -0.35 3.95
N VAL A 162 -11.33 -0.96 2.82
CA VAL A 162 -11.20 -0.33 1.49
C VAL A 162 -12.13 0.86 1.34
N GLN A 163 -13.35 0.79 1.87
CA GLN A 163 -14.31 1.88 1.83
C GLN A 163 -13.82 3.09 2.66
N GLU A 164 -13.37 2.86 3.91
CA GLU A 164 -12.77 3.91 4.73
C GLU A 164 -11.62 4.61 3.99
N ALA A 165 -10.70 3.81 3.42
CA ALA A 165 -9.56 4.37 2.71
C ALA A 165 -9.99 5.21 1.50
N LYS A 166 -10.99 4.79 0.73
CA LYS A 166 -11.53 5.54 -0.41
C LYS A 166 -12.20 6.84 0.03
N GLU A 167 -13.05 6.79 1.06
CA GLU A 167 -13.72 7.96 1.61
C GLU A 167 -12.71 8.99 2.10
N ARG A 168 -11.70 8.54 2.83
CA ARG A 168 -10.60 9.39 3.28
C ARG A 168 -9.87 10.06 2.12
N PHE A 169 -9.51 9.30 1.08
CA PHE A 169 -8.82 9.84 -0.09
C PHE A 169 -9.69 10.83 -0.88
N SER A 170 -11.01 10.60 -0.96
CA SER A 170 -11.93 11.53 -1.62
C SER A 170 -12.03 12.90 -0.93
N GLN A 171 -11.69 12.96 0.35
CA GLN A 171 -11.70 14.18 1.18
C GLN A 171 -10.34 14.88 1.24
N MET A 172 -9.28 14.24 0.72
CA MET A 172 -7.92 14.77 0.73
C MET A 172 -7.66 15.69 -0.46
N SER A 173 -6.92 16.76 -0.23
CA SER A 173 -6.35 17.57 -1.29
C SER A 173 -5.25 16.81 -2.04
N PRO A 174 -4.88 17.19 -3.28
CA PRO A 174 -3.77 16.58 -4.01
C PRO A 174 -2.45 16.62 -3.24
N GLU A 175 -2.19 17.67 -2.47
CA GLU A 175 -0.99 17.83 -1.63
C GLU A 175 -1.00 16.84 -0.46
N GLU A 176 -2.14 16.64 0.19
CA GLU A 176 -2.30 15.67 1.27
C GLU A 176 -2.11 14.24 0.77
N ILE A 177 -2.63 13.90 -0.41
CA ILE A 177 -2.44 12.60 -1.06
C ILE A 177 -0.95 12.36 -1.36
N LEU A 178 -0.25 13.38 -1.88
CA LEU A 178 1.17 13.29 -2.16
C LEU A 178 1.99 13.07 -0.87
N ASN A 179 1.68 13.82 0.19
CA ASN A 179 2.34 13.72 1.48
C ASN A 179 2.09 12.34 2.13
N PHE A 180 0.85 11.84 2.07
CA PHE A 180 0.50 10.50 2.55
C PHE A 180 1.26 9.41 1.79
N THR A 181 1.31 9.52 0.45
CA THR A 181 2.05 8.57 -0.39
C THR A 181 3.55 8.60 -0.10
N ALA A 182 4.14 9.79 0.05
CA ALA A 182 5.54 9.96 0.41
C ALA A 182 5.85 9.33 1.77
N LEU A 183 4.98 9.54 2.77
CA LEU A 183 5.12 8.96 4.10
C LEU A 183 5.01 7.44 4.09
N THR A 184 4.08 6.89 3.30
CA THR A 184 3.90 5.45 3.12
C THR A 184 5.13 4.81 2.46
N MET A 185 5.78 5.52 1.52
CA MET A 185 6.97 5.04 0.82
C MET A 185 8.29 5.31 1.55
N ALA A 186 8.29 6.18 2.55
CA ALA A 186 9.51 6.62 3.25
C ALA A 186 10.36 5.47 3.82
N PRO A 187 9.80 4.41 4.44
CA PRO A 187 10.60 3.29 4.94
C PRO A 187 11.32 2.55 3.83
N THR A 188 10.64 2.33 2.70
CA THR A 188 11.21 1.66 1.52
C THR A 188 12.31 2.51 0.89
N GLY A 189 12.09 3.81 0.75
CA GLY A 189 13.08 4.75 0.23
C GLY A 189 14.32 4.85 1.13
N LEU A 190 14.14 4.89 2.44
CA LEU A 190 15.23 4.93 3.40
C LEU A 190 16.08 3.65 3.34
N ASN A 191 15.43 2.49 3.28
CA ASN A 191 16.14 1.22 3.11
C ASN A 191 16.95 1.17 1.81
N LEU A 192 16.39 1.65 0.71
CA LEU A 192 17.07 1.69 -0.59
C LEU A 192 18.31 2.59 -0.58
N LEU A 193 18.26 3.72 0.15
CA LEU A 193 19.35 4.70 0.21
C LEU A 193 20.44 4.34 1.21
N THR A 194 20.09 3.74 2.34
CA THR A 194 21.02 3.53 3.47
C THR A 194 21.38 2.07 3.70
N GLY A 195 20.63 1.12 3.11
CA GLY A 195 20.72 -0.30 3.44
C GLY A 195 20.20 -0.65 4.84
N LEU A 196 19.73 0.35 5.60
CA LEU A 196 19.17 0.17 6.93
C LEU A 196 17.67 -0.10 6.78
N ALA A 197 17.25 -1.34 6.99
CA ALA A 197 15.84 -1.68 7.02
C ALA A 197 15.22 -1.09 8.31
N PRO A 198 14.36 -0.07 8.23
CA PRO A 198 13.65 0.40 9.40
C PRO A 198 12.76 -0.73 9.94
N LYS A 199 12.63 -0.82 11.27
CA LYS A 199 11.71 -1.79 11.91
C LYS A 199 10.24 -1.51 11.59
N TRP A 200 9.95 -0.31 11.14
CA TRP A 200 8.63 0.14 10.75
C TRP A 200 8.36 -0.13 9.27
N ARG A 201 7.19 -0.67 8.96
CA ARG A 201 6.68 -0.96 7.62
C ARG A 201 5.27 -0.40 7.47
N ALA A 202 4.98 0.22 6.34
CA ALA A 202 3.63 0.72 6.07
C ALA A 202 2.72 -0.37 5.48
N PHE A 203 3.29 -1.37 4.82
CA PHE A 203 2.56 -2.48 4.20
C PHE A 203 3.44 -3.74 4.08
N ASN A 204 2.79 -4.89 3.90
CA ASN A 204 3.46 -6.19 3.72
C ASN A 204 3.57 -6.60 2.25
N VAL A 205 2.55 -6.27 1.44
CA VAL A 205 2.43 -6.67 0.03
C VAL A 205 1.83 -5.55 -0.81
N VAL A 206 2.08 -5.60 -2.11
CA VAL A 206 1.41 -4.75 -3.09
C VAL A 206 0.44 -5.62 -3.88
N ILE A 207 -0.84 -5.22 -3.93
CA ILE A 207 -1.87 -5.89 -4.73
C ILE A 207 -2.46 -4.88 -5.69
N SER A 208 -2.21 -5.09 -6.99
CA SER A 208 -2.74 -4.25 -8.06
C SER A 208 -3.77 -5.02 -8.86
N ASN A 209 -4.97 -4.45 -9.02
CA ASN A 209 -6.00 -4.97 -9.90
C ASN A 209 -6.23 -3.98 -11.05
N VAL A 210 -5.82 -4.40 -12.24
CA VAL A 210 -5.96 -3.60 -13.46
C VAL A 210 -7.00 -4.27 -14.35
N PRO A 211 -8.06 -3.55 -14.76
CA PRO A 211 -9.04 -4.11 -15.70
C PRO A 211 -8.35 -4.42 -17.03
N GLY A 212 -8.67 -5.58 -17.58
CA GLY A 212 -8.24 -5.97 -18.92
C GLY A 212 -8.87 -5.10 -20.02
N PRO A 213 -8.42 -5.28 -21.28
CA PRO A 213 -9.05 -4.61 -22.42
C PRO A 213 -10.56 -4.92 -22.44
N LYS A 214 -11.37 -3.93 -22.78
CA LYS A 214 -12.79 -4.15 -23.09
C LYS A 214 -12.84 -4.73 -24.49
N GLU A 215 -13.30 -5.97 -24.63
CA GLU A 215 -13.70 -6.54 -25.92
C GLU A 215 -14.96 -5.87 -26.44
#